data_113fbfdef1d7908adfab64668611fe15
#
_entry.id   113fbfdef1d7908adfab64668611fe15
#
_cell.length_a   1.000
_cell.length_b   1.000
_cell.length_c   1.000
_cell.angle_alpha   90.00
_cell.angle_beta   90.00
_cell.angle_gamma   90.00
#
_symmetry.space_group_name_H-M   'P 1'
#
loop_
_entity.id
_entity.type
_entity.pdbx_description
1 polymer ?
#
loop_
_entity_poly.entity_id
_entity_poly.type
_entity_poly.pdbx_seq_one_letter_code
_entity_poly.pdbx_strand_id
1 'polypeptide(L)'
;IVMVTGTSGKTTTTGMLAQLIKSDGKTICTNAVGANMGRGVATALIRSSKLIGYVDVDYVVLEVDERYIPLVSKHIKPDIILVTNVLKDQSQRNGEPGVIMNKIKNAITPDVHLILNRDEPNCASFGLREGDEPTGGASYYGVAGEAAEAINDNKFTVASSCPVCSRAIKYEYEN
;
A
#
# COMPACT_ATOMS: atom_id res chain seq x y z
N ILE A 1 -6.36 6.69 -10.53
CA ILE A 1 -5.83 5.33 -10.40
C ILE A 1 -5.29 5.16 -9.00
N VAL A 2 -5.77 4.15 -8.27
CA VAL A 2 -5.31 3.77 -6.93
C VAL A 2 -4.56 2.43 -7.04
N MET A 3 -3.34 2.37 -6.53
CA MET A 3 -2.60 1.12 -6.36
C MET A 3 -2.55 0.75 -4.89
N VAL A 4 -2.94 -0.48 -4.56
CA VAL A 4 -2.87 -1.05 -3.21
C VAL A 4 -1.74 -2.06 -3.16
N THR A 5 -0.77 -1.84 -2.27
CA THR A 5 0.42 -2.69 -2.13
C THR A 5 0.76 -2.94 -0.66
N GLY A 6 1.72 -3.82 -0.41
CA GLY A 6 2.21 -4.20 0.92
C GLY A 6 2.25 -5.71 1.11
N THR A 7 2.79 -6.19 2.23
CA THR A 7 3.00 -7.62 2.46
C THR A 7 1.69 -8.37 2.66
N SER A 8 0.79 -7.86 3.48
CA SER A 8 -0.49 -8.49 3.84
C SER A 8 -1.66 -7.53 3.70
N GLY A 9 -2.88 -8.06 3.53
CA GLY A 9 -4.12 -7.28 3.51
C GLY A 9 -4.46 -6.61 2.17
N LYS A 10 -3.62 -6.71 1.14
CA LYS A 10 -3.86 -6.11 -0.19
C LYS A 10 -5.23 -6.43 -0.77
N THR A 11 -5.54 -7.73 -0.90
CA THR A 11 -6.79 -8.21 -1.50
C THR A 11 -8.02 -7.76 -0.73
N THR A 12 -7.96 -7.85 0.61
CA THR A 12 -9.05 -7.40 1.47
C THR A 12 -9.28 -5.90 1.31
N THR A 13 -8.22 -5.09 1.39
CA THR A 13 -8.31 -3.63 1.25
C THR A 13 -8.83 -3.24 -0.13
N THR A 14 -8.32 -3.86 -1.20
CA THR A 14 -8.79 -3.61 -2.56
C THR A 14 -10.27 -3.99 -2.73
N GLY A 15 -10.68 -5.12 -2.15
CA GLY A 15 -12.08 -5.56 -2.16
C GLY A 15 -13.01 -4.61 -1.41
N MET A 16 -12.60 -4.13 -0.23
CA MET A 16 -13.37 -3.15 0.56
C MET A 16 -13.51 -1.81 -0.19
N LEU A 17 -12.42 -1.28 -0.74
CA LEU A 17 -12.45 -0.06 -1.55
C LEU A 17 -13.37 -0.22 -2.76
N ALA A 18 -13.28 -1.36 -3.46
CA ALA A 18 -14.14 -1.64 -4.60
C ALA A 18 -15.63 -1.66 -4.23
N GLN A 19 -15.98 -2.21 -3.07
CA GLN A 19 -17.36 -2.23 -2.58
C GLN A 19 -17.84 -0.83 -2.19
N LEU A 20 -17.03 -0.06 -1.49
CA LEU A 20 -17.37 1.32 -1.10
C LEU A 20 -17.61 2.20 -2.32
N ILE A 21 -16.73 2.15 -3.31
CA ILE A 21 -16.84 2.92 -4.56
C ILE A 21 -18.12 2.53 -5.33
N LYS A 22 -18.42 1.23 -5.41
CA LYS A 22 -19.64 0.73 -6.05
C LYS A 22 -20.91 1.13 -5.29
N SER A 23 -20.88 1.14 -3.95
CA SER A 23 -22.03 1.56 -3.14
C SER A 23 -22.34 3.04 -3.30
N ASP A 24 -21.34 3.85 -3.68
CA ASP A 24 -21.50 5.27 -4.06
C ASP A 24 -21.96 5.46 -5.54
N GLY A 25 -22.35 4.38 -6.21
CA GLY A 25 -22.85 4.41 -7.60
C GLY A 25 -21.77 4.64 -8.66
N LYS A 26 -20.49 4.52 -8.30
CA LYS A 26 -19.38 4.74 -9.22
C LYS A 26 -18.96 3.45 -9.95
N THR A 27 -18.46 3.62 -11.16
CA THR A 27 -17.90 2.53 -11.96
C THR A 27 -16.43 2.30 -11.61
N ILE A 28 -16.02 1.02 -11.59
CA ILE A 28 -14.68 0.64 -11.16
C ILE A 28 -14.08 -0.48 -12.02
N CYS A 29 -12.79 -0.35 -12.33
CA CYS A 29 -11.93 -1.42 -12.81
C CYS A 29 -11.05 -1.92 -11.67
N THR A 30 -11.03 -3.24 -11.42
CA THR A 30 -10.20 -3.84 -10.37
C THR A 30 -9.77 -5.24 -10.75
N ASN A 31 -8.60 -5.67 -10.23
CA ASN A 31 -8.08 -7.03 -10.33
C ASN A 31 -8.25 -7.84 -9.03
N ALA A 32 -9.15 -7.42 -8.13
CA ALA A 32 -9.33 -8.04 -6.79
C ALA A 32 -9.67 -9.55 -6.82
N VAL A 33 -10.11 -10.08 -7.95
CA VAL A 33 -10.42 -11.52 -8.16
C VAL A 33 -9.29 -12.22 -8.95
N GLY A 34 -8.16 -11.56 -9.19
CA GLY A 34 -7.12 -12.04 -10.09
C GLY A 34 -5.71 -11.95 -9.52
N ALA A 35 -4.73 -12.20 -10.38
CA ALA A 35 -3.34 -12.12 -10.01
C ALA A 35 -2.90 -10.65 -9.80
N ASN A 36 -2.15 -10.40 -8.74
CA ASN A 36 -1.60 -9.11 -8.34
C ASN A 36 -0.24 -8.78 -9.00
N MET A 37 0.21 -9.62 -9.93
CA MET A 37 1.38 -9.39 -10.77
C MET A 37 0.99 -8.65 -12.06
N GLY A 38 1.97 -8.13 -12.79
CA GLY A 38 1.75 -7.32 -13.99
C GLY A 38 0.77 -7.91 -15.02
N ARG A 39 0.73 -9.24 -15.19
CA ARG A 39 -0.23 -9.91 -16.07
C ARG A 39 -1.67 -9.79 -15.58
N GLY A 40 -1.89 -9.90 -14.26
CA GLY A 40 -3.24 -9.76 -13.68
C GLY A 40 -3.76 -8.34 -13.81
N VAL A 41 -2.89 -7.36 -13.58
CA VAL A 41 -3.20 -5.93 -13.80
C VAL A 41 -3.56 -5.69 -15.27
N ALA A 42 -2.74 -6.14 -16.21
CA ALA A 42 -3.02 -6.00 -17.63
C ALA A 42 -4.36 -6.66 -18.04
N THR A 43 -4.62 -7.87 -17.53
CA THR A 43 -5.89 -8.57 -17.79
C THR A 43 -7.10 -7.79 -17.30
N ALA A 44 -7.03 -7.19 -16.10
CA ALA A 44 -8.13 -6.39 -15.56
C ALA A 44 -8.41 -5.16 -16.44
N LEU A 45 -7.35 -4.47 -16.86
CA LEU A 45 -7.48 -3.30 -17.73
C LEU A 45 -8.07 -3.66 -19.11
N ILE A 46 -7.56 -4.75 -19.72
CA ILE A 46 -8.08 -5.23 -21.01
C ILE A 46 -9.57 -5.60 -20.92
N ARG A 47 -9.98 -6.30 -19.85
CA ARG A 47 -11.39 -6.67 -19.65
C ARG A 47 -12.32 -5.47 -19.44
N SER A 48 -11.78 -4.39 -18.88
CA SER A 48 -12.52 -3.14 -18.63
C SER A 48 -12.39 -2.13 -19.75
N SER A 49 -11.56 -2.43 -20.79
CA SER A 49 -11.36 -1.53 -21.91
C SER A 49 -12.49 -1.68 -22.96
N LYS A 50 -12.83 -0.57 -23.61
CA LYS A 50 -13.66 -0.55 -24.81
C LYS A 50 -12.84 -0.94 -26.03
N LEU A 51 -13.53 -1.27 -27.14
CA LEU A 51 -12.91 -1.70 -28.40
C LEU A 51 -11.84 -0.73 -28.95
N ILE A 52 -11.90 0.54 -28.58
CA ILE A 52 -10.92 1.57 -28.97
C ILE A 52 -9.78 1.74 -27.95
N GLY A 53 -9.65 0.81 -26.98
CA GLY A 53 -8.45 0.69 -26.16
C GLY A 53 -8.36 1.61 -24.95
N TYR A 54 -9.44 2.26 -24.50
CA TYR A 54 -9.45 3.02 -23.26
C TYR A 54 -10.39 2.41 -22.22
N VAL A 55 -10.08 2.63 -20.95
CA VAL A 55 -10.88 2.19 -19.79
C VAL A 55 -11.79 3.36 -19.37
N ASP A 56 -13.09 3.17 -19.52
CA ASP A 56 -14.11 4.18 -19.24
C ASP A 56 -14.79 3.86 -17.91
N VAL A 57 -14.14 4.21 -16.83
CA VAL A 57 -14.60 4.03 -15.45
C VAL A 57 -14.21 5.23 -14.60
N ASP A 58 -14.96 5.47 -13.51
CA ASP A 58 -14.65 6.55 -12.57
C ASP A 58 -13.35 6.25 -11.81
N TYR A 59 -13.12 4.99 -11.44
CA TYR A 59 -11.98 4.56 -10.65
C TYR A 59 -11.31 3.30 -11.21
N VAL A 60 -9.98 3.29 -11.14
CA VAL A 60 -9.17 2.11 -11.36
C VAL A 60 -8.47 1.80 -10.02
N VAL A 61 -8.81 0.67 -9.39
CA VAL A 61 -8.23 0.24 -8.10
C VAL A 61 -7.54 -1.11 -8.31
N LEU A 62 -6.22 -1.09 -8.24
CA LEU A 62 -5.38 -2.23 -8.56
C LEU A 62 -4.65 -2.75 -7.32
N GLU A 63 -4.79 -4.04 -7.04
CA GLU A 63 -3.90 -4.77 -6.17
C GLU A 63 -2.59 -5.03 -6.92
N VAL A 64 -1.45 -4.59 -6.36
CA VAL A 64 -0.14 -4.76 -6.96
C VAL A 64 0.82 -5.36 -5.95
N ASP A 65 1.42 -6.49 -6.30
CA ASP A 65 2.50 -7.10 -5.51
C ASP A 65 3.66 -6.11 -5.39
N GLU A 66 4.21 -5.96 -4.21
CA GLU A 66 5.26 -4.98 -3.88
C GLU A 66 6.53 -5.13 -4.72
N ARG A 67 6.77 -6.32 -5.27
CA ARG A 67 7.90 -6.56 -6.17
C ARG A 67 7.67 -6.03 -7.57
N TYR A 68 6.41 -5.91 -7.97
CA TYR A 68 6.00 -5.51 -9.31
C TYR A 68 5.56 -4.04 -9.39
N ILE A 69 5.40 -3.36 -8.24
CA ILE A 69 4.92 -1.97 -8.25
C ILE A 69 5.82 -1.03 -9.07
N PRO A 70 7.17 -1.13 -9.07
CA PRO A 70 7.99 -0.26 -9.90
C PRO A 70 7.79 -0.51 -11.40
N LEU A 71 7.50 -1.76 -11.77
CA LEU A 71 7.24 -2.11 -13.17
C LEU A 71 5.87 -1.59 -13.62
N VAL A 72 4.85 -1.81 -12.79
CA VAL A 72 3.48 -1.40 -13.10
C VAL A 72 3.38 0.13 -13.15
N SER A 73 3.97 0.85 -12.19
CA SER A 73 3.92 2.32 -12.12
C SER A 73 4.63 3.02 -13.29
N LYS A 74 5.58 2.37 -13.94
CA LYS A 74 6.20 2.89 -15.19
C LYS A 74 5.22 2.97 -16.37
N HIS A 75 4.24 2.06 -16.40
CA HIS A 75 3.28 1.97 -17.50
C HIS A 75 1.93 2.57 -17.14
N ILE A 76 1.58 2.54 -15.86
CA ILE A 76 0.30 3.03 -15.34
C ILE A 76 0.62 3.96 -14.18
N LYS A 77 0.60 5.27 -14.42
CA LYS A 77 0.88 6.25 -13.37
C LYS A 77 -0.25 6.26 -12.34
N PRO A 78 0.02 5.92 -11.07
CA PRO A 78 -0.98 6.04 -10.02
C PRO A 78 -1.14 7.51 -9.59
N ASP A 79 -2.36 7.88 -9.24
CA ASP A 79 -2.63 9.11 -8.50
C ASP A 79 -2.46 8.89 -7.00
N ILE A 80 -2.76 7.65 -6.55
CA ILE A 80 -2.69 7.25 -5.14
C ILE A 80 -1.98 5.90 -5.03
N ILE A 81 -1.05 5.78 -4.07
CA ILE A 81 -0.50 4.51 -3.61
C ILE A 81 -0.89 4.32 -2.14
N LEU A 82 -1.67 3.25 -1.88
CA LEU A 82 -2.01 2.81 -0.54
C LEU A 82 -1.08 1.67 -0.15
N VAL A 83 -0.32 1.85 0.94
CA VAL A 83 0.56 0.82 1.50
C VAL A 83 -0.04 0.29 2.79
N THR A 84 -0.33 -1.02 2.83
CA THR A 84 -0.95 -1.64 3.99
C THR A 84 0.05 -1.91 5.12
N ASN A 85 1.18 -2.50 4.78
CA ASN A 85 2.29 -2.80 5.68
C ASN A 85 3.52 -3.29 4.90
N VAL A 86 4.70 -3.25 5.55
CA VAL A 86 5.94 -3.83 5.03
C VAL A 86 6.54 -4.72 6.10
N LEU A 87 6.06 -5.95 6.14
CA LEU A 87 6.47 -6.95 7.12
C LEU A 87 7.56 -7.87 6.55
N LYS A 88 8.31 -8.50 7.44
CA LYS A 88 9.20 -9.59 7.05
C LYS A 88 8.33 -10.78 6.63
N ASP A 89 8.32 -11.11 5.36
CA ASP A 89 7.63 -12.30 4.88
C ASP A 89 8.40 -13.55 5.35
N GLN A 90 7.70 -14.49 5.97
CA GLN A 90 8.26 -15.77 6.41
C GLN A 90 8.62 -16.69 5.24
N SER A 91 8.10 -16.42 4.06
CA SER A 91 8.49 -17.16 2.87
C SER A 91 9.85 -16.63 2.34
N GLN A 92 10.82 -17.52 2.20
CA GLN A 92 12.18 -17.26 1.68
C GLN A 92 12.21 -16.58 0.28
N ARG A 93 11.06 -16.25 -0.28
CA ARG A 93 10.91 -15.67 -1.63
C ARG A 93 10.92 -14.14 -1.67
N ASN A 94 10.68 -13.45 -0.56
CA ASN A 94 10.33 -12.01 -0.62
C ASN A 94 11.44 -11.06 -0.17
N GLY A 95 12.56 -11.55 0.28
CA GLY A 95 13.69 -10.71 0.64
C GLY A 95 13.50 -9.98 1.98
N GLU A 96 14.50 -9.20 2.35
CA GLU A 96 14.45 -8.37 3.54
C GLU A 96 13.52 -7.15 3.35
N PRO A 97 12.88 -6.64 4.41
CA PRO A 97 12.02 -5.46 4.36
C PRO A 97 12.64 -4.27 3.63
N GLY A 98 13.94 -4.04 3.79
CA GLY A 98 14.67 -2.97 3.11
C GLY A 98 14.63 -3.05 1.57
N VAL A 99 14.67 -4.26 1.01
CA VAL A 99 14.56 -4.46 -0.45
C VAL A 99 13.16 -4.11 -0.92
N ILE A 100 12.14 -4.53 -0.19
CA ILE A 100 10.73 -4.21 -0.49
C ILE A 100 10.49 -2.71 -0.38
N MET A 101 10.97 -2.08 0.69
CA MET A 101 10.87 -0.63 0.87
C MET A 101 11.48 0.13 -0.31
N ASN A 102 12.67 -0.24 -0.75
CA ASN A 102 13.32 0.40 -1.89
C ASN A 102 12.50 0.24 -3.19
N LYS A 103 11.88 -0.92 -3.41
CA LYS A 103 11.00 -1.12 -4.56
C LYS A 103 9.77 -0.21 -4.51
N ILE A 104 9.12 -0.10 -3.35
CA ILE A 104 7.97 0.80 -3.18
C ILE A 104 8.42 2.25 -3.37
N LYS A 105 9.53 2.68 -2.75
CA LYS A 105 10.09 4.03 -2.92
C LYS A 105 10.33 4.39 -4.39
N ASN A 106 10.81 3.46 -5.19
CA ASN A 106 11.04 3.66 -6.63
C ASN A 106 9.75 3.85 -7.46
N ALA A 107 8.58 3.56 -6.90
CA ALA A 107 7.29 3.80 -7.54
C ALA A 107 6.66 5.15 -7.13
N ILE A 108 7.19 5.76 -6.08
CA ILE A 108 6.68 7.03 -5.54
C ILE A 108 7.32 8.18 -6.29
N THR A 109 6.48 8.99 -6.94
CA THR A 109 6.87 10.24 -7.58
C THR A 109 6.24 11.43 -6.83
N PRO A 110 6.72 12.68 -7.01
CA PRO A 110 6.22 13.83 -6.26
C PRO A 110 4.72 14.12 -6.44
N ASP A 111 4.13 13.65 -7.52
CA ASP A 111 2.72 13.82 -7.90
C ASP A 111 1.81 12.71 -7.33
N VAL A 112 2.37 11.66 -6.74
CA VAL A 112 1.62 10.56 -6.13
C VAL A 112 1.25 10.89 -4.70
N HIS A 113 -0.05 10.77 -4.36
CA HIS A 113 -0.52 10.84 -2.98
C HIS A 113 -0.37 9.48 -2.29
N LEU A 114 0.20 9.48 -1.09
CA LEU A 114 0.39 8.26 -0.31
C LEU A 114 -0.71 8.12 0.74
N ILE A 115 -1.24 6.90 0.90
CA ILE A 115 -2.08 6.53 2.03
C ILE A 115 -1.35 5.44 2.81
N LEU A 116 -0.94 5.74 4.04
CA LEU A 116 0.01 4.95 4.81
C LEU A 116 -0.56 4.49 6.15
N ASN A 117 -0.23 3.26 6.52
CA ASN A 117 -0.49 2.76 7.87
C ASN A 117 0.53 3.37 8.84
N ARG A 118 0.05 4.23 9.77
CA ARG A 118 0.91 4.87 10.76
C ARG A 118 1.36 3.93 11.88
N ASP A 119 0.63 2.84 12.10
CA ASP A 119 0.90 1.89 13.17
C ASP A 119 2.02 0.90 12.78
N GLU A 120 2.49 0.94 11.52
CA GLU A 120 3.59 0.15 11.03
C GLU A 120 4.76 1.07 10.60
N PRO A 121 5.90 1.05 11.35
CA PRO A 121 6.97 2.03 11.17
C PRO A 121 7.60 2.07 9.78
N ASN A 122 7.76 0.91 9.12
CA ASN A 122 8.32 0.86 7.77
C ASN A 122 7.36 1.54 6.77
N CYS A 123 6.07 1.27 6.90
CA CYS A 123 5.04 1.88 6.07
C CYS A 123 4.96 3.39 6.30
N ALA A 124 4.90 3.81 7.58
CA ALA A 124 4.83 5.23 7.94
C ALA A 124 6.03 6.03 7.39
N SER A 125 7.21 5.41 7.31
CA SER A 125 8.43 6.07 6.84
C SER A 125 8.40 6.49 5.37
N PHE A 126 7.51 5.96 4.54
CA PHE A 126 7.40 6.41 3.14
C PHE A 126 6.93 7.86 3.01
N GLY A 127 6.22 8.37 4.00
CA GLY A 127 5.76 9.75 4.03
C GLY A 127 6.80 10.74 4.56
N LEU A 128 7.99 10.28 4.95
CA LEU A 128 9.06 11.12 5.47
C LEU A 128 10.08 11.43 4.35
N ARG A 129 10.55 12.67 4.29
CA ARG A 129 11.71 13.05 3.48
C ARG A 129 13.00 12.83 4.26
N GLU A 130 14.13 12.85 3.58
CA GLU A 130 15.43 13.04 4.23
C GLU A 130 15.36 14.34 5.05
N GLY A 131 15.47 14.21 6.39
CA GLY A 131 15.35 15.34 7.31
C GLY A 131 14.06 15.38 8.14
N ASP A 132 13.31 14.27 8.21
CA ASP A 132 12.14 14.05 9.07
C ASP A 132 10.87 14.88 8.74
N GLU A 133 10.82 15.58 7.61
CA GLU A 133 9.61 16.28 7.19
C GLU A 133 8.71 15.39 6.32
N PRO A 134 7.37 15.42 6.56
CA PRO A 134 6.44 14.66 5.73
C PRO A 134 6.49 15.13 4.28
N THR A 135 6.45 14.19 3.33
CA THR A 135 6.24 14.54 1.93
C THR A 135 4.85 15.16 1.77
N GLY A 136 4.78 16.30 1.08
CA GLY A 136 3.50 16.97 0.84
C GLY A 136 2.60 16.14 -0.07
N GLY A 137 1.79 15.23 0.49
CA GLY A 137 0.93 14.32 -0.25
C GLY A 137 0.78 12.96 0.43
N ALA A 138 1.09 12.85 1.72
CA ALA A 138 0.84 11.66 2.52
C ALA A 138 -0.34 11.86 3.49
N SER A 139 -1.24 10.87 3.51
CA SER A 139 -2.28 10.71 4.52
C SER A 139 -2.02 9.44 5.31
N TYR A 140 -2.38 9.45 6.59
CA TYR A 140 -2.13 8.31 7.47
C TYR A 140 -3.43 7.78 8.04
N TYR A 141 -3.52 6.45 8.13
CA TYR A 141 -4.58 5.78 8.87
C TYR A 141 -3.94 4.89 9.95
N GLY A 142 -4.71 4.57 10.98
CA GLY A 142 -4.26 3.73 12.09
C GLY A 142 -5.37 3.60 13.13
N VAL A 143 -5.11 2.80 14.16
CA VAL A 143 -6.05 2.59 15.26
C VAL A 143 -5.88 3.71 16.28
N ALA A 144 -6.98 4.36 16.71
CA ALA A 144 -6.94 5.34 17.81
C ALA A 144 -6.87 4.61 19.15
N GLY A 145 -6.23 5.26 20.17
CA GLY A 145 -5.85 4.65 21.44
C GLY A 145 -6.92 3.83 22.18
N GLU A 146 -8.16 4.25 22.17
CA GLU A 146 -9.26 3.53 22.85
C GLU A 146 -9.59 2.15 22.25
N ALA A 147 -9.17 1.88 21.00
CA ALA A 147 -9.37 0.60 20.34
C ALA A 147 -8.15 -0.34 20.47
N ALA A 148 -7.06 0.13 21.07
CA ALA A 148 -5.81 -0.62 21.22
C ALA A 148 -5.78 -1.55 22.45
N GLU A 149 -6.89 -1.69 23.19
CA GLU A 149 -6.96 -2.44 24.47
C GLU A 149 -6.67 -3.95 24.40
N ALA A 150 -6.42 -4.53 23.25
CA ALA A 150 -6.55 -5.98 23.14
C ALA A 150 -5.27 -6.77 22.88
N ILE A 151 -4.11 -6.18 22.62
CA ILE A 151 -2.92 -6.96 22.26
C ILE A 151 -1.75 -6.63 23.18
N ASN A 152 -1.89 -7.04 24.42
CA ASN A 152 -0.79 -7.04 25.39
C ASN A 152 0.06 -8.31 25.23
N ASP A 153 0.59 -8.56 24.04
CA ASP A 153 1.54 -9.63 23.81
C ASP A 153 2.83 -9.02 23.25
N ASN A 154 3.75 -8.70 24.15
CA ASN A 154 5.08 -8.11 23.93
C ASN A 154 5.98 -8.87 22.92
N LYS A 155 5.42 -9.77 22.11
CA LYS A 155 6.17 -10.64 21.20
C LYS A 155 6.15 -10.19 19.73
N PHE A 156 5.34 -9.22 19.36
CA PHE A 156 5.25 -8.76 17.97
C PHE A 156 5.72 -7.32 17.79
N THR A 157 7.02 -7.10 17.90
CA THR A 157 7.61 -5.86 17.38
C THR A 157 7.83 -5.99 15.87
N VAL A 158 7.13 -5.21 15.09
CA VAL A 158 7.26 -5.16 13.62
C VAL A 158 8.63 -4.59 13.22
N ALA A 159 9.11 -3.61 13.98
CA ALA A 159 10.44 -3.04 13.82
C ALA A 159 10.98 -2.65 15.21
N SER A 160 12.24 -3.01 15.50
CA SER A 160 12.92 -2.63 16.73
C SER A 160 13.56 -1.23 16.68
N SER A 161 13.74 -0.71 15.47
CA SER A 161 14.36 0.60 15.23
C SER A 161 13.65 1.35 14.10
N CYS A 162 13.69 2.67 14.18
CA CYS A 162 13.16 3.55 13.15
C CYS A 162 13.90 3.34 11.82
N PRO A 163 13.19 3.09 10.71
CA PRO A 163 13.83 2.86 9.42
C PRO A 163 14.48 4.12 8.81
N VAL A 164 14.23 5.30 9.40
CA VAL A 164 14.80 6.57 8.94
C VAL A 164 16.05 6.94 9.74
N CYS A 165 15.96 6.96 11.09
CA CYS A 165 17.03 7.46 11.94
C CYS A 165 17.70 6.39 12.81
N SER A 166 17.30 5.13 12.67
CA SER A 166 17.83 3.96 13.40
C SER A 166 17.68 4.01 14.94
N ARG A 167 16.98 5.00 15.49
CA ARG A 167 16.69 5.04 16.93
C ARG A 167 15.73 3.90 17.29
N ALA A 168 15.89 3.37 18.50
CA ALA A 168 14.99 2.36 19.05
C ALA A 168 13.56 2.88 19.11
N ILE A 169 12.61 2.06 18.64
CA ILE A 169 11.17 2.35 18.71
C ILE A 169 10.66 1.78 20.03
N LYS A 170 9.91 2.60 20.75
CA LYS A 170 9.11 2.17 21.89
C LYS A 170 7.66 2.10 21.44
N TYR A 171 7.01 0.97 21.72
CA TYR A 171 5.59 0.81 21.51
C TYR A 171 4.89 1.10 22.83
N GLU A 172 4.03 2.09 22.84
CA GLU A 172 3.16 2.40 23.98
C GLU A 172 1.77 1.87 23.62
N TYR A 173 1.28 0.96 24.45
CA TYR A 173 -0.09 0.48 24.37
C TYR A 173 -0.84 1.17 25.49
N GLU A 174 -1.80 2.03 25.17
CA GLU A 174 -2.71 2.59 26.17
C GLU A 174 -3.62 1.46 26.66
N ASN A 175 -3.60 1.24 28.00
CA ASN A 175 -4.48 0.29 28.69
C ASN A 175 -5.89 0.84 28.81
#